data_215fbc1865f9607ef2c337bd88a207b7
#
_entry.id   215fbc1865f9607ef2c337bd88a207b7
#
_cell.length_a   1.000
_cell.length_b   1.000
_cell.length_c   1.000
_cell.angle_alpha   90.00
_cell.angle_beta   90.00
_cell.angle_gamma   90.00
#
_symmetry.space_group_name_H-M   'P 1'
#
loop_
_entity.id
_entity.type
_entity.pdbx_description
1 polymer ?
#
loop_
_entity_poly.entity_id
_entity_poly.type
_entity_poly.pdbx_seq_one_letter_code
_entity_poly.pdbx_strand_id
1 'polypeptide(L)'
;MPEEECCREEKRAREFNEIATTVFAPVYPVIAGQVLEWTGIREGNAVDAGCGPALLAISIALQSRLRVYALDTSPAMLRLASGHIRSNGLVRRVVPVLGDVHELPFDDGTVDLVASRGSWFFWDDLSGAFREVQRVLSPGGYACIGGGFGTPLLKEQVAAAMKSGYSEWERGVEERMKRNNPVRIRDEFSRAGITAFRLIEDGTGLWAVFGKE
;
A
#
# COMPACT_ATOMS: atom_id res chain seq x y z
N MET A 1 24.48 9.05 3.11
CA MET A 1 23.45 10.01 3.51
C MET A 1 24.02 10.88 4.64
N PRO A 2 23.91 12.22 4.59
CA PRO A 2 24.35 13.08 5.69
C PRO A 2 23.59 12.74 6.99
N GLU A 3 24.22 12.84 8.16
CA GLU A 3 23.61 12.52 9.48
C GLU A 3 22.29 13.26 9.74
N GLU A 4 22.19 14.52 9.29
CA GLU A 4 20.97 15.31 9.43
C GLU A 4 19.79 14.78 8.60
N GLU A 5 20.06 14.19 7.45
CA GLU A 5 19.04 13.62 6.59
C GLU A 5 18.51 12.29 7.15
N CYS A 6 19.41 11.46 7.68
CA CYS A 6 19.05 10.24 8.40
C CYS A 6 18.18 10.52 9.62
N CYS A 7 18.55 11.53 10.42
CA CYS A 7 17.78 11.91 11.60
C CYS A 7 16.36 12.42 11.24
N ARG A 8 16.24 13.18 10.15
CA ARG A 8 14.93 13.66 9.64
C ARG A 8 14.05 12.52 9.13
N GLU A 9 14.63 11.55 8.41
CA GLU A 9 13.93 10.38 7.95
C GLU A 9 13.40 9.53 9.13
N GLU A 10 14.23 9.26 10.11
CA GLU A 10 13.81 8.52 11.30
C GLU A 10 12.71 9.22 12.11
N LYS A 11 12.76 10.54 12.21
CA LYS A 11 11.71 11.31 12.87
C LYS A 11 10.38 11.17 12.11
N ARG A 12 10.38 11.37 10.79
CA ARG A 12 9.19 11.22 9.95
C ARG A 12 8.62 9.80 10.04
N ALA A 13 9.49 8.79 10.02
CA ALA A 13 9.06 7.40 10.14
C ALA A 13 8.37 7.13 11.47
N ARG A 14 8.89 7.65 12.59
CA ARG A 14 8.26 7.52 13.92
C ARG A 14 6.92 8.24 14.00
N GLU A 15 6.83 9.47 13.50
CA GLU A 15 5.59 10.25 13.47
C GLU A 15 4.51 9.52 12.65
N PHE A 16 4.86 9.01 11.46
CA PHE A 16 3.92 8.25 10.66
C PHE A 16 3.52 6.92 11.32
N ASN A 17 4.48 6.22 11.96
CA ASN A 17 4.21 5.00 12.67
C ASN A 17 3.21 5.21 13.81
N GLU A 18 3.33 6.29 14.58
CA GLU A 18 2.37 6.63 15.62
C GLU A 18 0.95 6.78 15.06
N ILE A 19 0.80 7.54 13.99
CA ILE A 19 -0.49 7.72 13.30
C ILE A 19 -1.02 6.37 12.77
N ALA A 20 -0.15 5.59 12.14
CA ALA A 20 -0.53 4.31 11.54
C ALA A 20 -0.99 3.29 12.59
N THR A 21 -0.33 3.25 13.76
CA THR A 21 -0.64 2.28 14.83
C THR A 21 -1.75 2.71 15.76
N THR A 22 -2.15 3.98 15.74
CA THR A 22 -3.23 4.53 16.56
C THR A 22 -4.46 4.87 15.72
N VAL A 23 -4.36 5.90 14.89
CA VAL A 23 -5.50 6.45 14.15
C VAL A 23 -5.92 5.52 13.00
N PHE A 24 -4.95 5.00 12.22
CA PHE A 24 -5.23 4.14 11.08
C PHE A 24 -5.30 2.65 11.41
N ALA A 25 -4.94 2.23 12.62
CA ALA A 25 -4.89 0.82 13.00
C ALA A 25 -6.17 0.02 12.64
N PRO A 26 -7.40 0.51 12.88
CA PRO A 26 -8.61 -0.22 12.54
C PRO A 26 -8.91 -0.30 11.04
N VAL A 27 -8.26 0.52 10.22
CA VAL A 27 -8.47 0.55 8.76
C VAL A 27 -7.78 -0.64 8.07
N TYR A 28 -6.60 -1.02 8.51
CA TYR A 28 -5.78 -2.03 7.81
C TYR A 28 -6.43 -3.42 7.72
N PRO A 29 -7.03 -3.97 8.80
CA PRO A 29 -7.73 -5.26 8.70
C PRO A 29 -8.92 -5.23 7.74
N VAL A 30 -9.65 -4.11 7.67
CA VAL A 30 -10.79 -3.95 6.76
C VAL A 30 -10.31 -3.90 5.31
N ILE A 31 -9.28 -3.09 5.02
CA ILE A 31 -8.69 -3.00 3.69
C ILE A 31 -8.10 -4.36 3.26
N ALA A 32 -7.40 -5.06 4.14
CA ALA A 32 -6.89 -6.40 3.83
C ALA A 32 -8.02 -7.36 3.43
N GLY A 33 -9.13 -7.37 4.18
CA GLY A 33 -10.31 -8.15 3.83
C GLY A 33 -10.87 -7.80 2.45
N GLN A 34 -11.02 -6.51 2.15
CA GLN A 34 -11.50 -6.01 0.86
C GLN A 34 -10.55 -6.40 -0.30
N VAL A 35 -9.24 -6.23 -0.14
CA VAL A 35 -8.24 -6.65 -1.14
C VAL A 35 -8.36 -8.14 -1.44
N LEU A 36 -8.44 -8.97 -0.40
CA LEU A 36 -8.60 -10.42 -0.55
C LEU A 36 -9.94 -10.82 -1.19
N GLU A 37 -11.00 -10.05 -0.94
CA GLU A 37 -12.31 -10.26 -1.55
C GLU A 37 -12.32 -9.85 -3.02
N TRP A 38 -11.79 -8.68 -3.36
CA TRP A 38 -11.78 -8.14 -4.72
C TRP A 38 -10.93 -8.96 -5.68
N THR A 39 -9.87 -9.59 -5.18
CA THR A 39 -8.92 -10.36 -5.99
C THR A 39 -9.14 -11.87 -5.95
N GLY A 40 -9.74 -12.39 -4.87
CA GLY A 40 -9.86 -13.83 -4.61
C GLY A 40 -8.56 -14.51 -4.20
N ILE A 41 -7.42 -13.80 -4.20
CA ILE A 41 -6.09 -14.36 -3.94
C ILE A 41 -5.89 -14.56 -2.43
N ARG A 42 -5.64 -15.79 -1.98
CA ARG A 42 -5.50 -16.12 -0.55
C ARG A 42 -4.29 -16.97 -0.22
N GLU A 43 -3.51 -17.39 -1.20
CA GLU A 43 -2.28 -18.17 -1.04
C GLU A 43 -1.26 -17.81 -2.13
N GLY A 44 0.01 -18.19 -1.96
CA GLY A 44 1.11 -17.81 -2.82
C GLY A 44 1.91 -16.63 -2.24
N ASN A 45 2.45 -15.80 -3.12
CA ASN A 45 3.32 -14.66 -2.79
C ASN A 45 2.57 -13.34 -2.97
N ALA A 46 2.64 -12.47 -1.97
CA ALA A 46 2.11 -11.12 -2.05
C ALA A 46 3.19 -10.07 -1.81
N VAL A 47 3.03 -8.90 -2.41
CA VAL A 47 3.85 -7.70 -2.15
C VAL A 47 2.94 -6.60 -1.60
N ASP A 48 3.31 -6.00 -0.47
CA ASP A 48 2.76 -4.73 0.01
C ASP A 48 3.72 -3.62 -0.41
N ALA A 49 3.40 -2.91 -1.50
CA ALA A 49 4.27 -1.91 -2.12
C ALA A 49 4.10 -0.53 -1.45
N GLY A 50 5.19 -0.03 -0.85
CA GLY A 50 5.17 1.14 0.03
C GLY A 50 4.52 0.80 1.37
N CYS A 51 5.00 -0.27 2.00
CA CYS A 51 4.38 -0.88 3.17
C CYS A 51 4.42 0.00 4.43
N GLY A 52 5.30 1.01 4.49
CA GLY A 52 5.55 1.77 5.71
C GLY A 52 5.86 0.86 6.90
N PRO A 53 5.13 0.96 8.02
CA PRO A 53 5.32 0.09 9.19
C PRO A 53 4.70 -1.32 9.02
N ALA A 54 4.34 -1.74 7.80
CA ALA A 54 3.84 -3.06 7.38
C ALA A 54 2.49 -3.48 7.99
N LEU A 55 1.63 -2.57 8.37
CA LEU A 55 0.34 -2.91 9.00
C LEU A 55 -0.65 -3.55 8.00
N LEU A 56 -0.61 -3.16 6.72
CA LEU A 56 -1.39 -3.83 5.68
C LEU A 56 -0.84 -5.23 5.40
N ALA A 57 0.48 -5.38 5.22
CA ALA A 57 1.13 -6.67 5.03
C ALA A 57 0.79 -7.67 6.16
N ILE A 58 0.86 -7.22 7.41
CA ILE A 58 0.48 -8.00 8.59
C ILE A 58 -0.99 -8.39 8.52
N SER A 59 -1.88 -7.46 8.20
CA SER A 59 -3.33 -7.71 8.12
C SER A 59 -3.69 -8.69 7.01
N ILE A 60 -3.02 -8.63 5.84
CA ILE A 60 -3.16 -9.60 4.76
C ILE A 60 -2.69 -10.98 5.22
N ALA A 61 -1.50 -11.07 5.84
CA ALA A 61 -0.97 -12.33 6.34
C ALA A 61 -1.88 -12.99 7.39
N LEU A 62 -2.48 -12.23 8.29
CA LEU A 62 -3.40 -12.76 9.32
C LEU A 62 -4.70 -13.31 8.72
N GLN A 63 -5.16 -12.80 7.59
CA GLN A 63 -6.44 -13.16 6.95
C GLN A 63 -6.31 -14.13 5.77
N SER A 64 -5.10 -14.58 5.45
CA SER A 64 -4.83 -15.44 4.30
C SER A 64 -3.74 -16.46 4.61
N ARG A 65 -3.34 -17.26 3.62
CA ARG A 65 -2.13 -18.10 3.65
C ARG A 65 -0.95 -17.52 2.85
N LEU A 66 -1.07 -16.29 2.40
CA LEU A 66 -0.04 -15.59 1.62
C LEU A 66 1.26 -15.42 2.40
N ARG A 67 2.38 -15.56 1.72
CA ARG A 67 3.67 -15.02 2.15
C ARG A 67 3.75 -13.59 1.63
N VAL A 68 3.93 -12.61 2.51
CA VAL A 68 3.88 -11.19 2.15
C VAL A 68 5.27 -10.57 2.22
N TYR A 69 5.70 -9.95 1.16
CA TYR A 69 6.90 -9.13 1.09
C TYR A 69 6.50 -7.67 1.34
N ALA A 70 6.91 -7.14 2.47
CA ALA A 70 6.63 -5.77 2.89
C ALA A 70 7.73 -4.86 2.32
N LEU A 71 7.48 -4.27 1.15
CA LEU A 71 8.46 -3.49 0.39
C LEU A 71 8.31 -2.00 0.65
N ASP A 72 9.42 -1.34 0.97
CA ASP A 72 9.49 0.11 1.15
C ASP A 72 10.88 0.62 0.76
N THR A 73 10.96 1.86 0.31
CA THR A 73 12.23 2.53 -0.01
C THR A 73 12.94 3.06 1.24
N SER A 74 12.25 3.19 2.37
CA SER A 74 12.78 3.74 3.62
C SER A 74 13.31 2.66 4.56
N PRO A 75 14.64 2.60 4.81
CA PRO A 75 15.20 1.74 5.84
C PRO A 75 14.63 2.00 7.23
N ALA A 76 14.24 3.25 7.54
CA ALA A 76 13.63 3.62 8.81
C ALA A 76 12.25 2.98 8.97
N MET A 77 11.42 2.98 7.91
CA MET A 77 10.13 2.28 7.91
C MET A 77 10.30 0.77 8.07
N LEU A 78 11.25 0.16 7.37
CA LEU A 78 11.49 -1.27 7.45
C LEU A 78 12.01 -1.74 8.84
N ARG A 79 12.72 -0.87 9.57
CA ARG A 79 13.04 -1.15 10.98
C ARG A 79 11.79 -1.23 11.85
N LEU A 80 10.86 -0.29 11.69
CA LEU A 80 9.56 -0.29 12.40
C LEU A 80 8.71 -1.50 11.99
N ALA A 81 8.61 -1.76 10.66
CA ALA A 81 7.94 -2.93 10.10
C ALA A 81 8.44 -4.24 10.73
N SER A 82 9.78 -4.40 10.83
CA SER A 82 10.40 -5.57 11.45
C SER A 82 9.99 -5.75 12.92
N GLY A 83 9.83 -4.66 13.65
CA GLY A 83 9.31 -4.66 15.02
C GLY A 83 7.87 -5.17 15.08
N HIS A 84 6.98 -4.62 14.25
CA HIS A 84 5.57 -5.03 14.20
C HIS A 84 5.38 -6.47 13.72
N ILE A 85 6.13 -6.89 12.71
CA ILE A 85 6.11 -8.29 12.21
C ILE A 85 6.48 -9.26 13.33
N ARG A 86 7.53 -8.94 14.10
CA ARG A 86 7.96 -9.78 15.23
C ARG A 86 6.93 -9.81 16.34
N SER A 87 6.37 -8.68 16.71
CA SER A 87 5.35 -8.58 17.77
C SER A 87 4.06 -9.34 17.42
N ASN A 88 3.77 -9.51 16.12
CA ASN A 88 2.63 -10.30 15.65
C ASN A 88 2.97 -11.78 15.37
N GLY A 89 4.19 -12.24 15.63
CA GLY A 89 4.60 -13.62 15.41
C GLY A 89 4.72 -14.03 13.93
N LEU A 90 4.83 -13.07 13.01
CA LEU A 90 4.75 -13.28 11.56
C LEU A 90 6.10 -13.33 10.84
N VAL A 91 7.22 -13.48 11.54
CA VAL A 91 8.59 -13.46 10.98
C VAL A 91 8.84 -14.48 9.86
N ARG A 92 8.05 -15.55 9.78
CA ARG A 92 8.14 -16.58 8.73
C ARG A 92 7.23 -16.29 7.54
N ARG A 93 6.31 -15.34 7.67
CA ARG A 93 5.27 -15.08 6.68
C ARG A 93 5.31 -13.68 6.10
N VAL A 94 5.80 -12.70 6.84
CA VAL A 94 5.97 -11.31 6.39
C VAL A 94 7.46 -10.99 6.39
N VAL A 95 7.98 -10.61 5.22
CA VAL A 95 9.42 -10.37 4.99
C VAL A 95 9.62 -8.92 4.59
N PRO A 96 10.32 -8.10 5.38
CA PRO A 96 10.68 -6.75 4.98
C PRO A 96 11.65 -6.77 3.79
N VAL A 97 11.41 -5.92 2.79
CA VAL A 97 12.23 -5.81 1.58
C VAL A 97 12.52 -4.35 1.30
N LEU A 98 13.78 -4.00 1.20
CA LEU A 98 14.20 -2.68 0.71
C LEU A 98 14.11 -2.67 -0.81
N GLY A 99 13.32 -1.77 -1.38
CA GLY A 99 13.16 -1.69 -2.83
C GLY A 99 12.21 -0.58 -3.25
N ASP A 100 12.23 -0.30 -4.55
CA ASP A 100 11.36 0.66 -5.21
C ASP A 100 10.31 -0.07 -6.06
N VAL A 101 9.11 0.48 -6.13
CA VAL A 101 8.02 -0.06 -6.96
C VAL A 101 8.31 0.04 -8.45
N HIS A 102 9.20 0.94 -8.85
CA HIS A 102 9.63 1.10 -10.25
C HIS A 102 10.67 0.05 -10.70
N GLU A 103 11.26 -0.68 -9.74
CA GLU A 103 12.21 -1.77 -9.97
C GLU A 103 12.04 -2.81 -8.87
N LEU A 104 10.96 -3.61 -8.97
CA LEU A 104 10.62 -4.61 -7.97
C LEU A 104 11.62 -5.77 -7.98
N PRO A 105 12.22 -6.15 -6.83
CA PRO A 105 13.24 -7.19 -6.75
C PRO A 105 12.62 -8.61 -6.80
N PHE A 106 11.75 -8.83 -7.78
CA PHE A 106 11.07 -10.10 -8.03
C PHE A 106 11.17 -10.46 -9.51
N ASP A 107 11.28 -11.76 -9.79
CA ASP A 107 11.28 -12.28 -11.16
C ASP A 107 9.89 -12.09 -11.82
N ASP A 108 9.87 -12.11 -13.15
CA ASP A 108 8.65 -12.02 -13.94
C ASP A 108 7.68 -13.15 -13.57
N GLY A 109 6.44 -12.81 -13.31
CA GLY A 109 5.39 -13.79 -13.12
C GLY A 109 5.48 -14.61 -11.81
N THR A 110 6.04 -14.06 -10.74
CA THR A 110 6.26 -14.79 -9.47
C THR A 110 5.41 -14.30 -8.30
N VAL A 111 4.64 -13.23 -8.48
CA VAL A 111 3.83 -12.60 -7.44
C VAL A 111 2.35 -12.78 -7.75
N ASP A 112 1.60 -13.33 -6.82
CA ASP A 112 0.17 -13.60 -6.99
C ASP A 112 -0.70 -12.40 -6.61
N LEU A 113 -0.24 -11.56 -5.67
CA LEU A 113 -0.94 -10.37 -5.23
C LEU A 113 0.03 -9.20 -5.04
N VAL A 114 -0.26 -8.05 -5.64
CA VAL A 114 0.36 -6.78 -5.25
C VAL A 114 -0.70 -5.90 -4.61
N ALA A 115 -0.50 -5.54 -3.35
CA ALA A 115 -1.32 -4.57 -2.64
C ALA A 115 -0.52 -3.30 -2.38
N SER A 116 -1.18 -2.14 -2.39
CA SER A 116 -0.58 -0.88 -1.96
C SER A 116 -1.66 0.06 -1.47
N ARG A 117 -1.52 0.57 -0.23
CA ARG A 117 -2.46 1.53 0.34
C ARG A 117 -1.78 2.85 0.70
N GLY A 118 -2.16 3.90 -0.02
CA GLY A 118 -1.75 5.27 0.31
C GLY A 118 -0.32 5.62 -0.06
N SER A 119 0.39 4.78 -0.81
CA SER A 119 1.75 5.02 -1.27
C SER A 119 1.84 5.55 -2.71
N TRP A 120 0.91 5.17 -3.61
CA TRP A 120 0.94 5.59 -5.02
C TRP A 120 0.94 7.12 -5.23
N PHE A 121 0.54 7.88 -4.25
CA PHE A 121 0.60 9.35 -4.27
C PHE A 121 2.04 9.90 -4.31
N PHE A 122 3.00 9.08 -3.95
CA PHE A 122 4.43 9.41 -3.88
C PHE A 122 5.22 8.80 -5.04
N TRP A 123 4.56 8.05 -5.95
CA TRP A 123 5.21 7.45 -7.10
C TRP A 123 5.30 8.48 -8.23
N ASP A 124 6.51 8.79 -8.67
CA ASP A 124 6.75 9.84 -9.66
C ASP A 124 6.28 9.41 -11.06
N ASP A 125 6.52 8.15 -11.46
CA ASP A 125 6.06 7.52 -12.71
C ASP A 125 5.05 6.41 -12.42
N LEU A 126 3.76 6.78 -12.35
CA LEU A 126 2.69 5.80 -12.13
C LEU A 126 2.61 4.75 -13.24
N SER A 127 2.79 5.15 -14.49
CA SER A 127 2.71 4.22 -15.63
C SER A 127 3.87 3.23 -15.61
N GLY A 128 5.06 3.67 -15.23
CA GLY A 128 6.23 2.82 -15.02
C GLY A 128 6.01 1.82 -13.89
N ALA A 129 5.53 2.30 -12.74
CA ALA A 129 5.20 1.45 -11.60
C ALA A 129 4.12 0.41 -11.94
N PHE A 130 3.07 0.78 -12.68
CA PHE A 130 2.04 -0.17 -13.11
C PHE A 130 2.58 -1.24 -14.06
N ARG A 131 3.48 -0.88 -15.01
CA ARG A 131 4.16 -1.87 -15.88
C ARG A 131 5.00 -2.85 -15.07
N GLU A 132 5.74 -2.34 -14.10
CA GLU A 132 6.59 -3.15 -13.23
C GLU A 132 5.77 -4.10 -12.35
N VAL A 133 4.67 -3.61 -11.79
CA VAL A 133 3.70 -4.46 -11.09
C VAL A 133 3.14 -5.54 -12.01
N GLN A 134 2.76 -5.19 -13.25
CA GLN A 134 2.28 -6.16 -14.22
C GLN A 134 3.35 -7.19 -14.61
N ARG A 135 4.61 -6.79 -14.70
CA ARG A 135 5.74 -7.70 -14.98
C ARG A 135 5.82 -8.80 -13.95
N VAL A 136 5.82 -8.45 -12.67
CA VAL A 136 6.01 -9.40 -11.58
C VAL A 136 4.77 -10.26 -11.29
N LEU A 137 3.56 -9.83 -11.67
CA LEU A 137 2.35 -10.62 -11.47
C LEU A 137 2.43 -11.96 -12.21
N SER A 138 2.08 -13.03 -11.54
CA SER A 138 1.87 -14.36 -12.12
C SER A 138 0.63 -14.38 -13.04
N PRO A 139 0.53 -15.29 -14.01
CA PRO A 139 -0.74 -15.53 -14.71
C PRO A 139 -1.85 -15.80 -13.71
N GLY A 140 -2.96 -15.06 -13.81
CA GLY A 140 -4.05 -15.10 -12.83
C GLY A 140 -3.82 -14.30 -11.55
N GLY A 141 -2.66 -13.66 -11.39
CA GLY A 141 -2.36 -12.76 -10.29
C GLY A 141 -3.03 -11.40 -10.44
N TYR A 142 -3.20 -10.69 -9.32
CA TYR A 142 -3.89 -9.39 -9.27
C TYR A 142 -3.10 -8.34 -8.50
N ALA A 143 -3.28 -7.09 -8.92
CA ALA A 143 -2.88 -5.92 -8.16
C ALA A 143 -4.10 -5.14 -7.64
N CYS A 144 -3.98 -4.60 -6.41
CA CYS A 144 -4.94 -3.72 -5.79
C CYS A 144 -4.20 -2.53 -5.19
N ILE A 145 -4.20 -1.42 -5.92
CA ILE A 145 -3.39 -0.24 -5.62
C ILE A 145 -4.29 0.97 -5.44
N GLY A 146 -4.14 1.70 -4.34
CA GLY A 146 -4.98 2.85 -4.11
C GLY A 146 -4.85 3.48 -2.73
N GLY A 147 -5.96 4.03 -2.26
CA GLY A 147 -6.07 4.60 -0.93
C GLY A 147 -7.52 4.71 -0.49
N GLY A 148 -7.77 4.38 0.75
CA GLY A 148 -9.12 4.41 1.30
C GLY A 148 -9.14 4.11 2.79
N PHE A 149 -10.34 4.20 3.36
CA PHE A 149 -10.59 4.03 4.80
C PHE A 149 -11.41 2.77 5.10
N GLY A 150 -11.75 1.98 4.08
CA GLY A 150 -12.48 0.73 4.19
C GLY A 150 -13.98 0.89 4.38
N THR A 151 -14.43 1.72 5.32
CA THR A 151 -15.87 2.01 5.53
C THR A 151 -16.11 3.50 5.75
N PRO A 152 -17.34 4.00 5.48
CA PRO A 152 -17.70 5.40 5.78
C PRO A 152 -17.49 5.75 7.26
N LEU A 153 -17.83 4.85 8.17
CA LEU A 153 -17.64 5.05 9.60
C LEU A 153 -16.16 5.22 9.97
N LEU A 154 -15.28 4.37 9.45
CA LEU A 154 -13.84 4.49 9.69
C LEU A 154 -13.27 5.77 9.09
N LYS A 155 -13.77 6.21 7.92
CA LYS A 155 -13.38 7.47 7.32
C LYS A 155 -13.71 8.64 8.25
N GLU A 156 -14.92 8.68 8.81
CA GLU A 156 -15.35 9.72 9.75
C GLU A 156 -14.51 9.69 11.03
N GLN A 157 -14.26 8.51 11.60
CA GLN A 157 -13.45 8.36 12.81
C GLN A 157 -12.00 8.83 12.60
N VAL A 158 -11.38 8.43 11.48
CA VAL A 158 -10.03 8.88 11.12
C VAL A 158 -10.00 10.38 10.89
N ALA A 159 -10.95 10.94 10.14
CA ALA A 159 -11.03 12.38 9.91
C ALA A 159 -11.16 13.16 11.22
N ALA A 160 -12.01 12.73 12.14
CA ALA A 160 -12.17 13.35 13.44
C ALA A 160 -10.87 13.31 14.27
N ALA A 161 -10.21 12.15 14.33
CA ALA A 161 -8.95 11.99 15.06
C ALA A 161 -7.81 12.83 14.44
N MET A 162 -7.70 12.86 13.13
CA MET A 162 -6.67 13.65 12.43
C MET A 162 -6.89 15.15 12.57
N LYS A 163 -8.14 15.62 12.55
CA LYS A 163 -8.48 17.03 12.74
C LYS A 163 -8.06 17.56 14.10
N SER A 164 -8.15 16.75 15.14
CA SER A 164 -7.76 17.13 16.50
C SER A 164 -6.24 17.23 16.69
N GLY A 165 -5.43 16.49 15.92
CA GLY A 165 -3.98 16.40 16.11
C GLY A 165 -3.12 16.90 14.94
N TYR A 166 -3.70 17.04 13.72
CA TYR A 166 -2.93 17.27 12.48
C TYR A 166 -3.67 18.21 11.52
N SER A 167 -3.62 19.53 11.78
CA SER A 167 -4.41 20.56 11.07
C SER A 167 -4.22 20.61 9.54
N GLU A 168 -3.06 20.17 9.04
CA GLU A 168 -2.73 20.18 7.60
C GLU A 168 -3.17 18.89 6.87
N TRP A 169 -3.67 17.90 7.60
CA TRP A 169 -3.97 16.57 7.04
C TRP A 169 -5.11 16.59 6.01
N GLU A 170 -6.22 17.28 6.31
CA GLU A 170 -7.38 17.35 5.40
C GLU A 170 -6.98 17.94 4.06
N ARG A 171 -6.24 19.08 4.08
CA ARG A 171 -5.73 19.70 2.86
C ARG A 171 -4.81 18.77 2.08
N GLY A 172 -3.89 18.08 2.76
CA GLY A 172 -3.01 17.11 2.13
C GLY A 172 -3.75 15.92 1.51
N VAL A 173 -4.86 15.46 2.10
CA VAL A 173 -5.71 14.42 1.52
C VAL A 173 -6.42 14.94 0.28
N GLU A 174 -7.03 16.11 0.34
CA GLU A 174 -7.72 16.71 -0.81
C GLU A 174 -6.79 16.95 -2.00
N GLU A 175 -5.57 17.45 -1.77
CA GLU A 175 -4.58 17.68 -2.82
C GLU A 175 -4.15 16.35 -3.47
N ARG A 176 -3.92 15.30 -2.68
CA ARG A 176 -3.59 13.97 -3.18
C ARG A 176 -4.72 13.35 -3.99
N MET A 177 -5.97 13.50 -3.52
CA MET A 177 -7.15 13.01 -4.24
C MET A 177 -7.37 13.76 -5.56
N LYS A 178 -7.18 15.07 -5.58
CA LYS A 178 -7.24 15.88 -6.82
C LYS A 178 -6.17 15.46 -7.81
N ARG A 179 -4.95 15.20 -7.33
CA ARG A 179 -3.82 14.78 -8.15
C ARG A 179 -3.99 13.38 -8.74
N ASN A 180 -4.60 12.44 -8.00
CA ASN A 180 -4.80 11.05 -8.42
C ASN A 180 -6.31 10.75 -8.60
N ASN A 181 -6.96 11.54 -9.42
CA ASN A 181 -8.37 11.34 -9.77
C ASN A 181 -8.55 10.19 -10.80
N PRO A 182 -9.77 9.64 -10.95
CA PRO A 182 -10.03 8.51 -11.85
C PRO A 182 -9.63 8.76 -13.31
N VAL A 183 -9.72 9.99 -13.81
CA VAL A 183 -9.33 10.33 -15.19
C VAL A 183 -7.84 10.15 -15.37
N ARG A 184 -7.02 10.76 -14.50
CA ARG A 184 -5.58 10.60 -14.53
C ARG A 184 -5.18 9.12 -14.44
N ILE A 185 -5.77 8.36 -13.52
CA ILE A 185 -5.44 6.94 -13.35
C ILE A 185 -5.73 6.14 -14.61
N ARG A 186 -6.84 6.40 -15.32
CA ARG A 186 -7.13 5.77 -16.62
C ARG A 186 -6.07 6.11 -17.67
N ASP A 187 -5.62 7.36 -17.72
CA ASP A 187 -4.56 7.78 -18.64
C ASP A 187 -3.23 7.08 -18.32
N GLU A 188 -2.88 6.92 -17.05
CA GLU A 188 -1.66 6.21 -16.64
C GLU A 188 -1.74 4.70 -16.96
N PHE A 189 -2.90 4.05 -16.81
CA PHE A 189 -3.12 2.69 -17.27
C PHE A 189 -2.97 2.55 -18.79
N SER A 190 -3.53 3.50 -19.55
CA SER A 190 -3.36 3.53 -21.01
C SER A 190 -1.89 3.63 -21.41
N ARG A 191 -1.12 4.50 -20.75
CA ARG A 191 0.34 4.64 -20.98
C ARG A 191 1.12 3.40 -20.57
N ALA A 192 0.64 2.69 -19.55
CA ALA A 192 1.22 1.41 -19.11
C ALA A 192 0.88 0.25 -20.07
N GLY A 193 -0.07 0.42 -20.99
CA GLY A 193 -0.56 -0.64 -21.87
C GLY A 193 -1.51 -1.62 -21.17
N ILE A 194 -2.05 -1.26 -20.01
CA ILE A 194 -2.98 -2.08 -19.24
C ILE A 194 -4.41 -1.68 -19.59
N THR A 195 -5.12 -2.55 -20.30
CA THR A 195 -6.48 -2.29 -20.79
C THR A 195 -7.58 -2.91 -19.90
N ALA A 196 -7.26 -3.99 -19.20
CA ALA A 196 -8.18 -4.69 -18.31
C ALA A 196 -7.94 -4.25 -16.84
N PHE A 197 -8.74 -3.30 -16.37
CA PHE A 197 -8.71 -2.84 -14.99
C PHE A 197 -10.09 -2.37 -14.52
N ARG A 198 -10.26 -2.33 -13.20
CA ARG A 198 -11.45 -1.80 -12.54
C ARG A 198 -11.04 -0.70 -11.57
N LEU A 199 -11.72 0.44 -11.61
CA LEU A 199 -11.63 1.47 -10.58
C LEU A 199 -12.81 1.30 -9.61
N ILE A 200 -12.51 1.26 -8.32
CA ILE A 200 -13.47 1.20 -7.23
C ILE A 200 -13.42 2.56 -6.52
N GLU A 201 -14.53 3.27 -6.58
CA GLU A 201 -14.74 4.57 -5.93
C GLU A 201 -16.04 4.48 -5.14
N ASP A 202 -15.94 4.24 -3.84
CA ASP A 202 -17.06 3.95 -2.95
C ASP A 202 -17.30 5.04 -1.88
N GLY A 203 -16.73 6.23 -2.11
CA GLY A 203 -16.79 7.35 -1.16
C GLY A 203 -15.82 7.21 0.02
N THR A 204 -15.18 6.05 0.21
CA THR A 204 -14.14 5.87 1.23
C THR A 204 -12.74 6.05 0.68
N GLY A 205 -12.57 5.91 -0.65
CA GLY A 205 -11.30 6.05 -1.34
C GLY A 205 -11.41 5.73 -2.83
N LEU A 206 -10.24 5.62 -3.47
CA LEU A 206 -10.09 5.22 -4.85
C LEU A 206 -9.09 4.07 -4.93
N TRP A 207 -9.50 2.98 -5.58
CA TRP A 207 -8.69 1.79 -5.79
C TRP A 207 -8.68 1.40 -7.27
N ALA A 208 -7.52 1.01 -7.74
CA ALA A 208 -7.33 0.39 -9.04
C ALA A 208 -7.05 -1.10 -8.84
N VAL A 209 -7.86 -1.94 -9.48
CA VAL A 209 -7.71 -3.40 -9.45
C VAL A 209 -7.48 -3.87 -10.88
N PHE A 210 -6.39 -4.58 -11.12
CA PHE A 210 -6.03 -5.14 -12.41
C PHE A 210 -5.30 -6.46 -12.24
N GLY A 211 -5.33 -7.31 -13.25
CA GLY A 211 -4.71 -8.63 -13.22
C GLY A 211 -3.83 -8.89 -14.43
N LYS A 212 -3.14 -10.02 -14.40
CA LYS A 212 -2.38 -10.58 -15.52
C LYS A 212 -3.07 -11.84 -16.02
N GLU A 213 -3.46 -11.84 -17.29
CA GLU A 213 -4.03 -13.01 -17.98
C GLU A 213 -2.99 -14.12 -18.21
#